data_1c342f81773bd486e540d1bfb2ec06d8
#
_entry.id   1c342f81773bd486e540d1bfb2ec06d8
#
_cell.length_a   1.000
_cell.length_b   1.000
_cell.length_c   1.000
_cell.angle_alpha   90.00
_cell.angle_beta   90.00
_cell.angle_gamma   90.00
#
_symmetry.space_group_name_H-M   'P 1'
#
loop_
_entity.id
_entity.type
_entity.pdbx_description
1 polymer ?
#
loop_
_entity_poly.entity_id
_entity_poly.type
_entity_poly.pdbx_seq_one_letter_code
_entity_poly.pdbx_strand_id
1 'polypeptide(L)'
;MFEFHADRKRYFDIQRDNAARYVIPFIEEKYRIQPEMKVLEIGCGEGGVLKAFIDKECTGVGVELDATRIENANLFLAKEIAAKKIKFIIDDIYRVDVVKEGNGPFDIIILKDVIEHIHDQEKLLGQLQNFLTEDGVIFFGFPPWYMPFGGHQQIAKSRISKLPYIHLLPKRMYKWILTKKKESVAELMEIRETGISIERFEKICKKQSYQLLHKRHYLINPIYQWKFGWKPRKQAGFVRAIPFVRNFFTSCVYYLIQNKKEK
;
A
#
# COMPACT_ATOMS: atom_id res chain seq x y z
N MET A 1 2.94 17.32 8.69
CA MET A 1 2.19 16.82 7.51
C MET A 1 2.67 17.62 6.32
N PHE A 2 2.92 17.01 5.17
CA PHE A 2 3.31 17.77 3.97
C PHE A 2 2.07 18.51 3.43
N GLU A 3 2.23 19.73 2.88
CA GLU A 3 1.13 20.55 2.34
C GLU A 3 0.23 19.82 1.35
N PHE A 4 0.79 18.93 0.52
CA PHE A 4 0.01 18.16 -0.45
C PHE A 4 -0.92 17.10 0.18
N HIS A 5 -0.74 16.71 1.45
CA HIS A 5 -1.72 15.88 2.16
C HIS A 5 -2.92 16.70 2.64
N ALA A 6 -2.79 18.02 2.79
CA ALA A 6 -3.90 18.92 3.09
C ALA A 6 -4.75 19.20 1.83
N ASP A 7 -4.13 19.25 0.65
CA ASP A 7 -4.82 19.34 -0.64
C ASP A 7 -5.19 17.92 -1.14
N ARG A 8 -6.39 17.47 -0.77
CA ARG A 8 -6.89 16.13 -1.08
C ARG A 8 -6.97 15.86 -2.58
N LYS A 9 -7.37 16.86 -3.38
CA LYS A 9 -7.45 16.71 -4.85
C LYS A 9 -6.07 16.53 -5.45
N ARG A 10 -5.10 17.33 -5.03
CA ARG A 10 -3.71 17.18 -5.47
C ARG A 10 -3.14 15.82 -5.07
N TYR A 11 -3.45 15.33 -3.86
CA TYR A 11 -3.01 14.02 -3.42
C TYR A 11 -3.63 12.89 -4.25
N PHE A 12 -4.94 12.97 -4.54
CA PHE A 12 -5.62 12.08 -5.46
C PHE A 12 -4.93 12.01 -6.83
N ASP A 13 -4.62 13.16 -7.44
CA ASP A 13 -3.95 13.22 -8.75
C ASP A 13 -2.54 12.61 -8.70
N ILE A 14 -1.78 12.85 -7.61
CA ILE A 14 -0.47 12.22 -7.38
C ILE A 14 -0.61 10.68 -7.30
N GLN A 15 -1.59 10.16 -6.59
CA GLN A 15 -1.81 8.71 -6.47
C GLN A 15 -2.18 8.10 -7.82
N ARG A 16 -3.07 8.76 -8.60
CA ARG A 16 -3.43 8.34 -9.95
C ARG A 16 -2.20 8.29 -10.87
N ASP A 17 -1.44 9.37 -10.91
CA ASP A 17 -0.26 9.47 -11.77
C ASP A 17 0.83 8.48 -11.36
N ASN A 18 1.02 8.26 -10.06
CA ASN A 18 1.93 7.24 -9.54
C ASN A 18 1.50 5.83 -9.96
N ALA A 19 0.21 5.52 -9.86
CA ALA A 19 -0.32 4.24 -10.28
C ALA A 19 -0.15 4.04 -11.80
N ALA A 20 -0.52 5.01 -12.61
CA ALA A 20 -0.40 4.94 -14.07
C ALA A 20 1.06 4.78 -14.53
N ARG A 21 2.03 5.43 -13.87
CA ARG A 21 3.43 5.42 -14.30
C ARG A 21 4.28 4.28 -13.72
N TYR A 22 3.90 3.73 -12.55
CA TYR A 22 4.76 2.80 -11.83
C TYR A 22 4.06 1.52 -11.36
N VAL A 23 2.79 1.58 -10.92
CA VAL A 23 2.07 0.39 -10.43
C VAL A 23 1.57 -0.43 -11.61
N ILE A 24 0.82 0.17 -12.52
CA ILE A 24 0.28 -0.51 -13.72
C ILE A 24 1.41 -1.14 -14.56
N PRO A 25 2.46 -0.41 -14.96
CA PRO A 25 3.56 -1.01 -15.72
C PRO A 25 4.30 -2.12 -14.97
N PHE A 26 4.40 -2.03 -13.63
CA PHE A 26 4.99 -3.11 -12.83
C PHE A 26 4.15 -4.39 -12.86
N ILE A 27 2.82 -4.27 -12.79
CA ILE A 27 1.89 -5.40 -12.91
C ILE A 27 1.99 -5.99 -14.33
N GLU A 28 1.92 -5.13 -15.35
CA GLU A 28 1.94 -5.52 -16.77
C GLU A 28 3.23 -6.23 -17.21
N GLU A 29 4.32 -6.15 -16.45
CA GLU A 29 5.53 -6.98 -16.71
C GLU A 29 5.27 -8.49 -16.56
N LYS A 30 4.23 -8.90 -15.81
CA LYS A 30 3.92 -10.31 -15.50
C LYS A 30 2.45 -10.69 -15.66
N TYR A 31 1.55 -9.72 -15.65
CA TYR A 31 0.12 -9.93 -15.72
C TYR A 31 -0.52 -8.85 -16.59
N ARG A 32 -1.07 -9.25 -17.73
CA ARG A 32 -1.66 -8.31 -18.69
C ARG A 32 -3.00 -7.79 -18.16
N ILE A 33 -3.11 -6.47 -18.01
CA ILE A 33 -4.35 -5.81 -17.65
C ILE A 33 -5.20 -5.67 -18.92
N GLN A 34 -6.46 -6.11 -18.83
CA GLN A 34 -7.43 -6.05 -19.92
C GLN A 34 -8.64 -5.19 -19.54
N PRO A 35 -9.35 -4.61 -20.51
CA PRO A 35 -10.64 -3.99 -20.27
C PRO A 35 -11.60 -4.91 -19.50
N GLU A 36 -12.52 -4.32 -18.72
CA GLU A 36 -13.53 -5.00 -17.92
C GLU A 36 -13.01 -5.83 -16.73
N MET A 37 -11.69 -5.95 -16.55
CA MET A 37 -11.14 -6.58 -15.34
C MET A 37 -11.62 -5.86 -14.08
N LYS A 38 -11.92 -6.64 -13.04
CA LYS A 38 -12.38 -6.17 -11.74
C LYS A 38 -11.20 -5.94 -10.81
N VAL A 39 -11.08 -4.72 -10.29
CA VAL A 39 -9.99 -4.30 -9.41
C VAL A 39 -10.55 -3.98 -8.02
N LEU A 40 -10.00 -4.59 -6.99
CA LEU A 40 -10.24 -4.26 -5.59
C LEU A 40 -9.06 -3.48 -5.04
N GLU A 41 -9.27 -2.30 -4.47
CA GLU A 41 -8.27 -1.59 -3.68
C GLU A 41 -8.69 -1.56 -2.21
N ILE A 42 -7.86 -2.12 -1.33
CA ILE A 42 -8.04 -2.09 0.11
C ILE A 42 -7.24 -0.90 0.65
N GLY A 43 -7.89 -0.05 1.48
CA GLY A 43 -7.33 1.22 1.93
C GLY A 43 -7.23 2.22 0.77
N CYS A 44 -8.30 2.35 -0.02
CA CYS A 44 -8.28 3.10 -1.27
C CYS A 44 -8.19 4.64 -1.10
N GLY A 45 -8.35 5.15 0.11
CA GLY A 45 -8.37 6.59 0.35
C GLY A 45 -9.37 7.30 -0.54
N GLU A 46 -8.92 8.32 -1.25
CA GLU A 46 -9.72 9.08 -2.20
C GLU A 46 -9.89 8.39 -3.58
N GLY A 47 -9.39 7.15 -3.76
CA GLY A 47 -9.58 6.36 -4.99
C GLY A 47 -8.66 6.73 -6.15
N GLY A 48 -7.54 7.44 -5.88
CA GLY A 48 -6.63 7.87 -6.93
C GLY A 48 -5.97 6.72 -7.68
N VAL A 49 -5.58 5.63 -6.99
CA VAL A 49 -4.99 4.46 -7.64
C VAL A 49 -6.04 3.74 -8.48
N LEU A 50 -7.25 3.51 -7.94
CA LEU A 50 -8.37 2.92 -8.72
C LEU A 50 -8.66 3.72 -10.00
N LYS A 51 -8.63 5.05 -9.94
CA LYS A 51 -8.85 5.89 -11.12
C LYS A 51 -7.91 5.54 -12.27
N ALA A 52 -6.64 5.23 -11.98
CA ALA A 52 -5.69 4.83 -13.02
C ALA A 52 -6.08 3.50 -13.71
N PHE A 53 -6.71 2.57 -12.97
CA PHE A 53 -7.23 1.32 -13.56
C PHE A 53 -8.55 1.54 -14.32
N ILE A 54 -9.42 2.44 -13.84
CA ILE A 54 -10.62 2.85 -14.58
C ILE A 54 -10.25 3.50 -15.91
N ASP A 55 -9.14 4.26 -15.95
CA ASP A 55 -8.60 4.85 -17.19
C ASP A 55 -8.06 3.78 -18.17
N LYS A 56 -7.84 2.55 -17.70
CA LYS A 56 -7.54 1.34 -18.50
C LYS A 56 -8.79 0.51 -18.81
N GLU A 57 -9.98 1.11 -18.66
CA GLU A 57 -11.29 0.47 -18.91
C GLU A 57 -11.63 -0.69 -17.95
N CYS A 58 -10.94 -0.81 -16.81
CA CYS A 58 -11.30 -1.72 -15.73
C CYS A 58 -12.53 -1.20 -14.95
N THR A 59 -13.10 -2.07 -14.12
CA THR A 59 -14.07 -1.68 -13.08
C THR A 59 -13.43 -1.78 -11.70
N GLY A 60 -13.86 -0.97 -10.74
CA GLY A 60 -13.17 -0.85 -9.45
C GLY A 60 -14.09 -0.90 -8.24
N VAL A 61 -13.59 -1.52 -7.16
CA VAL A 61 -14.18 -1.44 -5.82
C VAL A 61 -13.11 -0.96 -4.86
N GLY A 62 -13.42 0.08 -4.10
CA GLY A 62 -12.55 0.61 -3.05
C GLY A 62 -13.13 0.33 -1.66
N VAL A 63 -12.33 -0.21 -0.75
CA VAL A 63 -12.67 -0.38 0.66
C VAL A 63 -11.82 0.59 1.48
N GLU A 64 -12.44 1.40 2.34
CA GLU A 64 -11.77 2.40 3.17
C GLU A 64 -12.51 2.55 4.51
N LEU A 65 -11.76 2.75 5.59
CA LEU A 65 -12.32 2.98 6.93
C LEU A 65 -12.76 4.42 7.16
N ASP A 66 -12.07 5.37 6.52
CA ASP A 66 -12.31 6.80 6.72
C ASP A 66 -13.40 7.31 5.77
N ALA A 67 -14.60 7.53 6.32
CA ALA A 67 -15.74 8.06 5.59
C ALA A 67 -15.44 9.41 4.91
N THR A 68 -14.63 10.27 5.53
CA THR A 68 -14.28 11.59 4.97
C THR A 68 -13.47 11.45 3.68
N ARG A 69 -12.62 10.43 3.59
CA ARG A 69 -11.89 10.13 2.34
C ARG A 69 -12.85 9.67 1.25
N ILE A 70 -13.85 8.86 1.59
CA ILE A 70 -14.84 8.39 0.62
C ILE A 70 -15.77 9.53 0.17
N GLU A 71 -16.09 10.50 1.04
CA GLU A 71 -16.80 11.72 0.61
C GLU A 71 -16.02 12.45 -0.48
N ASN A 72 -14.71 12.64 -0.31
CA ASN A 72 -13.85 13.21 -1.33
C ASN A 72 -13.78 12.34 -2.60
N ALA A 73 -13.66 11.01 -2.45
CA ALA A 73 -13.66 10.09 -3.57
C ALA A 73 -14.95 10.19 -4.39
N ASN A 74 -16.11 10.29 -3.73
CA ASN A 74 -17.41 10.47 -4.38
C ASN A 74 -17.48 11.77 -5.18
N LEU A 75 -16.87 12.86 -4.68
CA LEU A 75 -16.80 14.12 -5.41
C LEU A 75 -15.85 14.03 -6.61
N PHE A 76 -14.67 13.42 -6.43
CA PHE A 76 -13.65 13.36 -7.50
C PHE A 76 -14.00 12.38 -8.61
N LEU A 77 -14.78 11.35 -8.31
CA LEU A 77 -15.12 10.22 -9.18
C LEU A 77 -16.62 10.13 -9.49
N ALA A 78 -17.35 11.24 -9.33
CA ALA A 78 -18.81 11.27 -9.54
C ALA A 78 -19.23 10.73 -10.91
N LYS A 79 -18.46 10.99 -11.96
CA LYS A 79 -18.75 10.51 -13.33
C LYS A 79 -18.59 9.00 -13.44
N GLU A 80 -17.52 8.45 -12.87
CA GLU A 80 -17.19 7.03 -12.87
C GLU A 80 -18.20 6.23 -12.03
N ILE A 81 -18.67 6.80 -10.92
CA ILE A 81 -19.72 6.22 -10.07
C ILE A 81 -21.05 6.21 -10.82
N ALA A 82 -21.46 7.34 -11.44
CA ALA A 82 -22.66 7.41 -12.24
C ALA A 82 -22.66 6.43 -13.43
N ALA A 83 -21.48 6.19 -14.01
CA ALA A 83 -21.27 5.20 -15.05
C ALA A 83 -21.13 3.76 -14.52
N LYS A 84 -21.29 3.52 -13.21
CA LYS A 84 -21.14 2.23 -12.52
C LYS A 84 -19.78 1.55 -12.74
N LYS A 85 -18.75 2.33 -13.04
CA LYS A 85 -17.37 1.84 -13.20
C LYS A 85 -16.63 1.69 -11.89
N ILE A 86 -17.06 2.38 -10.83
CA ILE A 86 -16.45 2.32 -9.50
C ILE A 86 -17.50 2.34 -8.41
N LYS A 87 -17.21 1.61 -7.32
CA LYS A 87 -18.00 1.60 -6.09
C LYS A 87 -17.08 1.73 -4.89
N PHE A 88 -17.53 2.42 -3.85
CA PHE A 88 -16.83 2.51 -2.56
C PHE A 88 -17.64 1.85 -1.45
N ILE A 89 -16.91 1.20 -0.52
CA ILE A 89 -17.44 0.55 0.68
C ILE A 89 -16.71 1.13 1.88
N ILE A 90 -17.46 1.69 2.82
CA ILE A 90 -16.93 2.25 4.07
C ILE A 90 -17.07 1.17 5.14
N ASP A 91 -16.06 0.31 5.29
CA ASP A 91 -16.04 -0.72 6.32
C ASP A 91 -14.63 -1.28 6.53
N ASP A 92 -14.50 -2.12 7.56
CA ASP A 92 -13.30 -2.90 7.82
C ASP A 92 -13.25 -4.13 6.92
N ILE A 93 -12.13 -4.33 6.23
CA ILE A 93 -11.91 -5.47 5.33
C ILE A 93 -12.11 -6.84 6.04
N TYR A 94 -12.02 -6.89 7.36
CA TYR A 94 -12.28 -8.09 8.14
C TYR A 94 -13.75 -8.33 8.45
N ARG A 95 -14.63 -7.37 8.20
CA ARG A 95 -16.07 -7.43 8.49
C ARG A 95 -16.93 -7.50 7.24
N VAL A 96 -16.50 -6.81 6.19
CA VAL A 96 -17.25 -6.71 4.94
C VAL A 96 -17.14 -7.99 4.11
N ASP A 97 -18.26 -8.45 3.57
CA ASP A 97 -18.26 -9.45 2.49
C ASP A 97 -18.01 -8.74 1.15
N VAL A 98 -16.74 -8.44 0.91
CA VAL A 98 -16.33 -7.65 -0.25
C VAL A 98 -16.64 -8.33 -1.59
N VAL A 99 -16.71 -9.66 -1.62
CA VAL A 99 -17.08 -10.41 -2.82
C VAL A 99 -18.54 -10.19 -3.14
N LYS A 100 -19.43 -10.30 -2.15
CA LYS A 100 -20.87 -10.07 -2.32
C LYS A 100 -21.17 -8.61 -2.60
N GLU A 101 -20.68 -7.71 -1.77
CA GLU A 101 -20.96 -6.28 -1.88
C GLU A 101 -20.30 -5.63 -3.09
N GLY A 102 -19.09 -6.07 -3.44
CA GLY A 102 -18.29 -5.55 -4.55
C GLY A 102 -18.56 -6.23 -5.89
N ASN A 103 -19.49 -7.21 -5.97
CA ASN A 103 -19.72 -8.02 -7.17
C ASN A 103 -18.43 -8.74 -7.66
N GLY A 104 -17.60 -9.23 -6.69
CA GLY A 104 -16.41 -10.02 -7.00
C GLY A 104 -16.74 -11.40 -7.59
N PRO A 105 -15.75 -12.29 -7.74
CA PRO A 105 -14.36 -12.11 -7.36
C PRO A 105 -13.59 -11.12 -8.25
N PHE A 106 -12.34 -10.80 -7.87
CA PHE A 106 -11.52 -9.75 -8.48
C PHE A 106 -10.32 -10.34 -9.23
N ASP A 107 -9.98 -9.72 -10.35
CA ASP A 107 -8.80 -10.08 -11.15
C ASP A 107 -7.52 -9.49 -10.57
N ILE A 108 -7.64 -8.32 -9.95
CA ILE A 108 -6.51 -7.62 -9.34
C ILE A 108 -6.93 -7.07 -7.97
N ILE A 109 -6.15 -7.39 -6.94
CA ILE A 109 -6.29 -6.77 -5.62
C ILE A 109 -5.06 -5.87 -5.38
N ILE A 110 -5.28 -4.68 -4.85
CA ILE A 110 -4.25 -3.68 -4.60
C ILE A 110 -4.22 -3.32 -3.12
N LEU A 111 -3.02 -3.41 -2.52
CA LEU A 111 -2.72 -2.87 -1.19
C LEU A 111 -1.47 -1.99 -1.32
N LYS A 112 -1.67 -0.69 -1.42
CA LYS A 112 -0.58 0.28 -1.55
C LYS A 112 -0.52 1.18 -0.33
N ASP A 113 0.60 1.11 0.40
CA ASP A 113 0.82 1.82 1.68
C ASP A 113 -0.27 1.47 2.73
N VAL A 114 -0.61 0.16 2.86
CA VAL A 114 -1.68 -0.37 3.72
C VAL A 114 -1.18 -1.50 4.65
N ILE A 115 -0.43 -2.48 4.12
CA ILE A 115 -0.07 -3.68 4.87
C ILE A 115 0.73 -3.38 6.15
N GLU A 116 1.49 -2.31 6.18
CA GLU A 116 2.24 -1.82 7.33
C GLU A 116 1.37 -1.23 8.44
N HIS A 117 0.08 -1.06 8.22
CA HIS A 117 -0.91 -0.62 9.21
C HIS A 117 -1.80 -1.75 9.71
N ILE A 118 -1.64 -2.96 9.19
CA ILE A 118 -2.47 -4.10 9.51
C ILE A 118 -1.86 -4.91 10.67
N HIS A 119 -2.59 -5.11 11.76
CA HIS A 119 -2.13 -5.88 12.93
C HIS A 119 -1.96 -7.36 12.61
N ASP A 120 -2.97 -7.99 12.01
CA ASP A 120 -2.91 -9.40 11.63
C ASP A 120 -2.71 -9.58 10.12
N GLN A 121 -1.48 -9.31 9.68
CA GLN A 121 -1.08 -9.38 8.28
C GLN A 121 -1.23 -10.80 7.71
N GLU A 122 -1.02 -11.82 8.54
CA GLU A 122 -1.14 -13.21 8.10
C GLU A 122 -2.60 -13.59 7.85
N LYS A 123 -3.51 -13.19 8.74
CA LYS A 123 -4.95 -13.39 8.57
C LYS A 123 -5.44 -12.67 7.32
N LEU A 124 -5.01 -11.41 7.10
CA LEU A 124 -5.39 -10.68 5.90
C LEU A 124 -4.97 -11.43 4.65
N LEU A 125 -3.69 -11.82 4.51
CA LEU A 125 -3.22 -12.54 3.34
C LEU A 125 -4.00 -13.85 3.11
N GLY A 126 -4.35 -14.57 4.19
CA GLY A 126 -5.20 -15.76 4.10
C GLY A 126 -6.59 -15.48 3.54
N GLN A 127 -7.21 -14.35 3.93
CA GLN A 127 -8.54 -13.95 3.42
C GLN A 127 -8.52 -13.49 1.96
N LEU A 128 -7.46 -12.81 1.53
CA LEU A 128 -7.36 -12.28 0.17
C LEU A 128 -7.48 -13.35 -0.91
N GLN A 129 -7.13 -14.60 -0.61
CA GLN A 129 -7.30 -15.73 -1.55
C GLN A 129 -8.76 -15.91 -1.98
N ASN A 130 -9.69 -15.70 -1.05
CA ASN A 130 -11.12 -15.87 -1.29
C ASN A 130 -11.73 -14.73 -2.14
N PHE A 131 -10.99 -13.64 -2.31
CA PHE A 131 -11.46 -12.49 -3.07
C PHE A 131 -11.00 -12.51 -4.53
N LEU A 132 -10.03 -13.38 -4.87
CA LEU A 132 -9.45 -13.47 -6.21
C LEU A 132 -10.24 -14.38 -7.14
N THR A 133 -10.20 -14.06 -8.43
CA THR A 133 -10.43 -15.04 -9.49
C THR A 133 -9.30 -16.09 -9.50
N GLU A 134 -9.50 -17.21 -10.17
CA GLU A 134 -8.52 -18.30 -10.24
C GLU A 134 -7.13 -17.83 -10.70
N ASP A 135 -7.10 -16.97 -11.73
CA ASP A 135 -5.87 -16.40 -12.29
C ASP A 135 -5.54 -15.00 -11.73
N GLY A 136 -6.28 -14.54 -10.73
CA GLY A 136 -6.15 -13.22 -10.15
C GLY A 136 -4.81 -13.00 -9.46
N VAL A 137 -4.40 -11.74 -9.37
CA VAL A 137 -3.13 -11.33 -8.75
C VAL A 137 -3.33 -10.28 -7.67
N ILE A 138 -2.40 -10.23 -6.72
CA ILE A 138 -2.38 -9.20 -5.68
C ILE A 138 -1.11 -8.37 -5.82
N PHE A 139 -1.28 -7.05 -5.89
CA PHE A 139 -0.21 -6.08 -5.81
C PHE A 139 -0.07 -5.55 -4.39
N PHE A 140 1.17 -5.56 -3.89
CA PHE A 140 1.55 -4.88 -2.66
C PHE A 140 2.60 -3.81 -2.96
N GLY A 141 2.42 -2.63 -2.39
CA GLY A 141 3.43 -1.58 -2.35
C GLY A 141 3.53 -1.05 -0.92
N PHE A 142 4.71 -1.16 -0.28
CA PHE A 142 4.89 -0.70 1.10
C PHE A 142 6.34 -0.31 1.43
N PRO A 143 6.56 0.59 2.40
CA PRO A 143 7.87 0.89 2.95
C PRO A 143 8.28 -0.21 3.95
N PRO A 144 9.46 -0.84 3.81
CA PRO A 144 9.94 -1.79 4.83
C PRO A 144 10.17 -1.10 6.18
N TRP A 145 9.78 -1.75 7.27
CA TRP A 145 9.91 -1.21 8.63
C TRP A 145 11.30 -0.66 8.97
N TYR A 146 12.37 -1.33 8.53
CA TYR A 146 13.75 -0.93 8.86
C TYR A 146 14.34 0.17 7.99
N MET A 147 13.58 0.73 7.02
CA MET A 147 14.05 1.89 6.26
C MET A 147 14.19 3.14 7.15
N PRO A 148 14.93 4.18 6.73
CA PRO A 148 15.21 5.36 7.58
C PRO A 148 13.99 6.00 8.23
N PHE A 149 12.84 5.97 7.55
CA PHE A 149 11.58 6.58 8.00
C PHE A 149 10.42 5.57 8.05
N GLY A 150 10.74 4.28 8.27
CA GLY A 150 9.75 3.19 8.33
C GLY A 150 8.75 3.32 9.47
N GLY A 151 9.08 4.06 10.52
CA GLY A 151 8.15 4.38 11.62
C GLY A 151 7.29 5.62 11.36
N HIS A 152 7.15 6.08 10.12
CA HIS A 152 6.40 7.26 9.71
C HIS A 152 6.75 8.55 10.50
N GLN A 153 8.00 8.68 10.92
CA GLN A 153 8.48 9.80 11.74
C GLN A 153 8.25 11.18 11.10
N GLN A 154 8.00 11.24 9.79
CA GLN A 154 7.67 12.49 9.11
C GLN A 154 6.39 13.16 9.64
N ILE A 155 5.47 12.41 10.29
CA ILE A 155 4.28 12.97 10.94
C ILE A 155 4.58 13.61 12.30
N ALA A 156 5.72 13.27 12.91
CA ALA A 156 6.13 13.83 14.19
C ALA A 156 6.34 15.35 14.09
N LYS A 157 6.27 16.05 15.24
CA LYS A 157 6.40 17.52 15.32
C LYS A 157 7.85 17.94 15.56
N SER A 158 8.54 17.27 16.47
CA SER A 158 9.90 17.64 16.86
C SER A 158 10.95 17.17 15.88
N ARG A 159 12.05 17.92 15.75
CA ARG A 159 13.21 17.54 14.93
C ARG A 159 13.84 16.23 15.37
N ILE A 160 13.89 15.96 16.68
CA ILE A 160 14.46 14.71 17.22
C ILE A 160 13.59 13.53 16.84
N SER A 161 12.26 13.64 16.98
CA SER A 161 11.33 12.56 16.62
C SER A 161 11.32 12.26 15.10
N LYS A 162 11.81 13.20 14.28
CA LYS A 162 11.96 13.08 12.82
C LYS A 162 13.28 12.46 12.37
N LEU A 163 14.21 12.17 13.28
CA LEU A 163 15.49 11.60 12.89
C LEU A 163 15.35 10.23 12.22
N PRO A 164 16.14 9.95 11.16
CA PRO A 164 16.14 8.62 10.55
C PRO A 164 16.44 7.54 11.60
N TYR A 165 15.78 6.39 11.46
CA TYR A 165 16.00 5.20 12.32
C TYR A 165 15.62 5.36 13.80
N ILE A 166 15.14 6.51 14.28
CA ILE A 166 14.78 6.70 15.69
C ILE A 166 13.70 5.71 16.17
N HIS A 167 12.82 5.28 15.27
CA HIS A 167 11.77 4.28 15.54
C HIS A 167 12.34 2.88 15.86
N LEU A 168 13.61 2.62 15.51
CA LEU A 168 14.29 1.35 15.80
C LEU A 168 14.85 1.28 17.22
N LEU A 169 14.89 2.38 17.94
CA LEU A 169 15.29 2.39 19.35
C LEU A 169 14.46 1.41 20.18
N PRO A 170 14.96 0.88 21.30
CA PRO A 170 14.19 0.06 22.21
C PRO A 170 12.85 0.71 22.55
N LYS A 171 11.74 -0.08 22.62
CA LYS A 171 10.36 0.41 22.77
C LYS A 171 10.22 1.46 23.90
N ARG A 172 10.88 1.22 25.04
CA ARG A 172 10.84 2.14 26.20
C ARG A 172 11.50 3.49 25.89
N MET A 173 12.65 3.48 25.22
CA MET A 173 13.39 4.71 24.86
C MET A 173 12.61 5.51 23.81
N TYR A 174 12.12 4.84 22.77
CA TYR A 174 11.32 5.50 21.72
C TYR A 174 10.07 6.15 22.32
N LYS A 175 9.29 5.40 23.12
CA LYS A 175 8.11 5.93 23.81
C LYS A 175 8.45 7.12 24.71
N TRP A 176 9.56 7.06 25.47
CA TRP A 176 10.01 8.16 26.32
C TRP A 176 10.31 9.43 25.50
N ILE A 177 11.03 9.30 24.36
CA ILE A 177 11.30 10.44 23.48
C ILE A 177 9.98 11.06 22.96
N LEU A 178 9.08 10.24 22.46
CA LEU A 178 7.78 10.70 21.94
C LEU A 178 6.98 11.45 23.02
N THR A 179 6.90 10.92 24.23
CA THR A 179 6.21 11.54 25.35
C THR A 179 6.86 12.86 25.74
N LYS A 180 8.19 12.91 25.89
CA LYS A 180 8.95 14.14 26.19
C LYS A 180 8.76 15.22 25.13
N LYS A 181 8.58 14.84 23.88
CA LYS A 181 8.40 15.75 22.73
C LYS A 181 6.94 16.05 22.42
N LYS A 182 5.99 15.56 23.24
CA LYS A 182 4.53 15.76 23.09
C LYS A 182 4.02 15.35 21.69
N GLU A 183 4.53 14.21 21.20
CA GLU A 183 4.11 13.63 19.92
C GLU A 183 2.81 12.84 20.06
N SER A 184 2.22 12.41 18.93
CA SER A 184 1.11 11.43 18.89
C SER A 184 1.63 10.03 19.25
N VAL A 185 1.81 9.79 20.55
CA VAL A 185 2.45 8.55 21.05
C VAL A 185 1.69 7.31 20.62
N ALA A 186 0.34 7.34 20.70
CA ALA A 186 -0.49 6.18 20.33
C ALA A 186 -0.27 5.80 18.85
N GLU A 187 -0.42 6.76 17.93
CA GLU A 187 -0.28 6.56 16.49
C GLU A 187 1.11 6.04 16.09
N LEU A 188 2.18 6.69 16.59
CA LEU A 188 3.55 6.27 16.26
C LEU A 188 3.95 4.92 16.89
N MET A 189 3.34 4.56 18.02
CA MET A 189 3.54 3.25 18.63
C MET A 189 2.76 2.15 17.92
N GLU A 190 1.55 2.44 17.42
CA GLU A 190 0.76 1.53 16.60
C GLU A 190 1.50 1.16 15.33
N ILE A 191 2.02 2.15 14.59
CA ILE A 191 2.86 1.93 13.40
C ILE A 191 4.08 1.04 13.72
N ARG A 192 4.65 1.18 14.92
CA ARG A 192 5.72 0.29 15.37
C ARG A 192 5.27 -1.17 15.55
N GLU A 193 4.05 -1.39 15.99
CA GLU A 193 3.50 -2.74 16.25
C GLU A 193 3.10 -3.45 14.97
N THR A 194 2.67 -2.69 13.96
CA THR A 194 2.22 -3.21 12.66
C THR A 194 3.32 -3.26 11.60
N GLY A 195 4.45 -2.58 11.81
CA GLY A 195 5.53 -2.49 10.85
C GLY A 195 5.97 -3.85 10.27
N ILE A 196 6.18 -3.91 8.97
CA ILE A 196 6.51 -5.14 8.25
C ILE A 196 7.88 -5.05 7.55
N SER A 197 8.71 -6.09 7.68
CA SER A 197 9.95 -6.24 6.93
C SER A 197 9.74 -7.03 5.64
N ILE A 198 10.68 -6.90 4.72
CA ILE A 198 10.69 -7.68 3.47
C ILE A 198 10.65 -9.19 3.78
N GLU A 199 11.45 -9.64 4.74
CA GLU A 199 11.55 -11.06 5.10
C GLU A 199 10.26 -11.57 5.76
N ARG A 200 9.63 -10.75 6.62
CA ARG A 200 8.35 -11.11 7.22
C ARG A 200 7.26 -11.25 6.16
N PHE A 201 7.18 -10.30 5.23
CA PHE A 201 6.21 -10.35 4.14
C PHE A 201 6.43 -11.60 3.26
N GLU A 202 7.66 -11.86 2.79
CA GLU A 202 7.97 -13.03 1.98
C GLU A 202 7.68 -14.35 2.73
N LYS A 203 7.91 -14.40 4.05
CA LYS A 203 7.56 -15.56 4.90
C LYS A 203 6.06 -15.79 4.99
N ILE A 204 5.27 -14.72 5.17
CA ILE A 204 3.80 -14.80 5.21
C ILE A 204 3.27 -15.28 3.85
N CYS A 205 3.74 -14.72 2.74
CA CYS A 205 3.35 -15.18 1.39
C CYS A 205 3.61 -16.67 1.20
N LYS A 206 4.79 -17.15 1.62
CA LYS A 206 5.12 -18.59 1.53
C LYS A 206 4.19 -19.44 2.39
N LYS A 207 3.90 -19.00 3.63
CA LYS A 207 3.01 -19.72 4.56
C LYS A 207 1.59 -19.80 4.04
N GLN A 208 1.11 -18.74 3.40
CA GLN A 208 -0.22 -18.65 2.80
C GLN A 208 -0.28 -19.20 1.36
N SER A 209 0.71 -20.00 0.96
CA SER A 209 0.74 -20.67 -0.36
C SER A 209 0.65 -19.71 -1.56
N TYR A 210 1.17 -18.49 -1.42
CA TYR A 210 1.31 -17.59 -2.56
C TYR A 210 2.59 -17.86 -3.35
N GLN A 211 2.50 -17.68 -4.67
CA GLN A 211 3.64 -17.59 -5.58
C GLN A 211 4.01 -16.12 -5.77
N LEU A 212 5.31 -15.80 -5.65
CA LEU A 212 5.83 -14.47 -5.97
C LEU A 212 6.08 -14.40 -7.48
N LEU A 213 5.23 -13.71 -8.23
CA LEU A 213 5.37 -13.54 -9.69
C LEU A 213 6.42 -12.48 -10.03
N HIS A 214 6.42 -11.37 -9.28
CA HIS A 214 7.34 -10.27 -9.52
C HIS A 214 7.64 -9.51 -8.24
N LYS A 215 8.88 -8.96 -8.15
CA LYS A 215 9.26 -8.07 -7.05
C LYS A 215 10.25 -7.00 -7.49
N ARG A 216 10.11 -5.82 -6.90
CA ARG A 216 10.99 -4.68 -7.14
C ARG A 216 11.25 -3.91 -5.85
N HIS A 217 12.53 -3.68 -5.57
CA HIS A 217 12.95 -2.84 -4.45
C HIS A 217 13.39 -1.50 -4.99
N TYR A 218 12.95 -0.42 -4.36
CA TYR A 218 13.31 0.94 -4.71
C TYR A 218 14.23 1.55 -3.65
N LEU A 219 15.36 2.08 -4.08
CA LEU A 219 16.20 2.97 -3.28
C LEU A 219 15.48 4.31 -3.09
N ILE A 220 14.91 4.85 -4.19
CA ILE A 220 14.09 6.05 -4.20
C ILE A 220 12.68 5.66 -4.62
N ASN A 221 11.73 5.76 -3.67
CA ASN A 221 10.32 5.45 -3.89
C ASN A 221 9.75 6.27 -5.06
N PRO A 222 9.00 5.65 -5.99
CA PRO A 222 8.37 6.35 -7.11
C PRO A 222 7.59 7.61 -6.71
N ILE A 223 6.84 7.59 -5.60
CA ILE A 223 6.07 8.75 -5.15
C ILE A 223 6.94 9.96 -4.78
N TYR A 224 8.24 9.76 -4.51
CA TYR A 224 9.16 10.85 -4.17
C TYR A 224 9.42 11.79 -5.37
N GLN A 225 9.08 11.38 -6.57
CA GLN A 225 9.11 12.26 -7.74
C GLN A 225 8.18 13.47 -7.55
N TRP A 226 7.00 13.26 -7.01
CA TRP A 226 6.03 14.34 -6.74
C TRP A 226 6.25 15.02 -5.40
N LYS A 227 6.77 14.27 -4.42
CA LYS A 227 7.02 14.80 -3.05
C LYS A 227 8.27 15.67 -2.98
N PHE A 228 9.34 15.29 -3.68
CA PHE A 228 10.68 15.88 -3.55
C PHE A 228 11.36 16.17 -4.89
N GLY A 229 10.73 15.91 -6.03
CA GLY A 229 11.35 16.03 -7.35
C GLY A 229 12.41 14.95 -7.64
N TRP A 230 12.54 13.93 -6.81
CA TRP A 230 13.58 12.91 -6.97
C TRP A 230 13.15 11.82 -7.95
N LYS A 231 14.01 11.55 -8.96
CA LYS A 231 13.75 10.47 -9.90
C LYS A 231 13.79 9.10 -9.21
N PRO A 232 12.79 8.23 -9.42
CA PRO A 232 12.79 6.89 -8.86
C PRO A 232 14.04 6.10 -9.24
N ARG A 233 14.57 5.34 -8.29
CA ARG A 233 15.72 4.47 -8.52
C ARG A 233 15.47 3.08 -7.94
N LYS A 234 15.71 2.05 -8.75
CA LYS A 234 15.74 0.66 -8.28
C LYS A 234 16.93 0.47 -7.34
N GLN A 235 16.78 -0.40 -6.37
CA GLN A 235 17.84 -0.78 -5.45
C GLN A 235 18.91 -1.61 -6.18
N ALA A 236 20.19 -1.39 -5.82
CA ALA A 236 21.30 -2.12 -6.40
C ALA A 236 21.21 -3.63 -6.12
N GLY A 237 21.64 -4.43 -7.10
CA GLY A 237 21.52 -5.90 -7.04
C GLY A 237 22.22 -6.52 -5.82
N PHE A 238 23.43 -6.06 -5.50
CA PHE A 238 24.20 -6.56 -4.37
C PHE A 238 23.52 -6.25 -3.02
N VAL A 239 22.90 -5.07 -2.85
CA VAL A 239 22.15 -4.74 -1.62
C VAL A 239 20.89 -5.64 -1.50
N ARG A 240 20.17 -5.86 -2.61
CA ARG A 240 18.98 -6.73 -2.62
C ARG A 240 19.31 -8.18 -2.25
N ALA A 241 20.51 -8.63 -2.56
CA ALA A 241 20.98 -10.00 -2.29
C ALA A 241 21.24 -10.28 -0.81
N ILE A 242 21.42 -9.23 0.03
CA ILE A 242 21.74 -9.41 1.45
C ILE A 242 20.45 -9.31 2.27
N PRO A 243 19.93 -10.45 2.81
CA PRO A 243 18.76 -10.44 3.67
C PRO A 243 18.93 -9.49 4.86
N PHE A 244 17.86 -8.95 5.38
CA PHE A 244 17.81 -7.92 6.42
C PHE A 244 18.47 -6.59 6.05
N VAL A 245 19.70 -6.56 5.58
CA VAL A 245 20.43 -5.34 5.20
C VAL A 245 19.67 -4.57 4.13
N ARG A 246 19.07 -5.27 3.17
CA ARG A 246 18.26 -4.67 2.10
C ARG A 246 17.13 -3.77 2.62
N ASN A 247 16.53 -4.07 3.80
CA ASN A 247 15.47 -3.24 4.37
C ASN A 247 15.94 -1.82 4.70
N PHE A 248 17.16 -1.67 5.21
CA PHE A 248 17.68 -0.36 5.64
C PHE A 248 17.90 0.62 4.49
N PHE A 249 18.08 0.11 3.29
CA PHE A 249 18.38 0.91 2.10
C PHE A 249 17.24 0.87 1.05
N THR A 250 16.10 0.33 1.39
CA THR A 250 14.94 0.20 0.49
C THR A 250 13.81 1.08 1.01
N SER A 251 13.48 2.13 0.26
CA SER A 251 12.42 3.07 0.66
C SER A 251 11.01 2.58 0.33
N CYS A 252 10.89 1.62 -0.59
CA CYS A 252 9.63 1.00 -0.97
C CYS A 252 9.88 -0.32 -1.69
N VAL A 253 9.00 -1.27 -1.50
CA VAL A 253 8.96 -2.53 -2.26
C VAL A 253 7.65 -2.67 -2.99
N TYR A 254 7.72 -3.22 -4.20
CA TYR A 254 6.55 -3.68 -4.96
C TYR A 254 6.63 -5.19 -5.10
N TYR A 255 5.51 -5.85 -4.84
CA TYR A 255 5.31 -7.28 -5.02
C TYR A 255 4.07 -7.52 -5.87
N LEU A 256 4.15 -8.49 -6.76
CA LEU A 256 3.02 -9.12 -7.42
C LEU A 256 3.00 -10.59 -7.02
N ILE A 257 1.91 -11.02 -6.41
CA ILE A 257 1.73 -12.38 -5.95
C ILE A 257 0.45 -12.99 -6.52
N GLN A 258 0.39 -14.30 -6.58
CA GLN A 258 -0.75 -15.07 -7.08
C GLN A 258 -0.93 -16.33 -6.22
N ASN A 259 -2.16 -16.85 -6.13
CA ASN A 259 -2.39 -18.14 -5.50
C ASN A 259 -1.56 -19.22 -6.20
N LYS A 260 -0.91 -20.08 -5.44
CA LYS A 260 -0.29 -21.29 -6.05
C LYS A 260 -1.39 -22.17 -6.60
N LYS A 261 -1.29 -22.51 -7.89
CA LYS A 261 -2.12 -23.56 -8.46
C LYS A 261 -1.68 -24.89 -7.85
N GLU A 262 -2.63 -25.64 -7.32
CA GLU A 262 -2.39 -27.04 -6.99
C GLU A 262 -2.05 -27.78 -8.29
N LYS A 263 -0.97 -28.56 -8.26
CA LYS A 263 -0.54 -29.36 -9.41
C LYS A 263 -1.38 -30.61 -9.52
#